data_c2b7bb80e5f705be6bd37e3564749928
#
_entry.id   c2b7bb80e5f705be6bd37e3564749928
#
_cell.length_a   1.000
_cell.length_b   1.000
_cell.length_c   1.000
_cell.angle_alpha   90.00
_cell.angle_beta   90.00
_cell.angle_gamma   90.00
#
_symmetry.space_group_name_H-M   'P 1'
#
loop_
_entity.id
_entity.type
_entity.pdbx_description
1 polymer ?
#
loop_
_entity_poly.entity_id
_entity_poly.type
_entity_poly.pdbx_seq_one_letter_code
_entity_poly.pdbx_strand_id
1 'polypeptide(L)'
;LLGVPHNAPDAAVAARDKFKMRSMLAAGGVRCPGFRTFPAGADPRTYANEVTYPSVVKPTRLSGSRGVIRANNADELIAAVNRLRAILTSDGTDLTAAEILIEDYMPGEEVAVEGLLTDGELHVLTIFDKPDPLVGPFFEETIYTTPSRLPVEVQEAIARETAACAAALGLRTGPVHAELRVNEQGPWILEIAGRSIGGLCSTVLSFGAGMCLEELILRHAVGMEIPSYDRTGDAAGVMMIPIPKSGILRSVDGVAEASAVPHIDGIEITAKLNYPIKPLPDGASYLGFIFARADTPQEVEQALRDAHAKLRIRIDPMMVMQMTAAG
;
A
#
# COMPACT_ATOMS: atom_id res chain seq x y z
N LEU A 1 -8.73 30.66 -8.92
CA LEU A 1 -8.52 29.22 -8.84
C LEU A 1 -8.87 28.64 -10.19
N LEU A 2 -8.26 27.53 -10.57
CA LEU A 2 -8.19 27.04 -11.95
C LEU A 2 -9.53 26.49 -12.50
N GLY A 3 -10.57 26.33 -11.65
CA GLY A 3 -11.88 25.81 -12.07
C GLY A 3 -11.87 24.34 -12.51
N VAL A 4 -10.82 23.58 -12.17
CA VAL A 4 -10.75 22.15 -12.47
C VAL A 4 -11.62 21.33 -11.48
N PRO A 5 -12.22 20.21 -11.92
CA PRO A 5 -12.95 19.30 -11.03
C PRO A 5 -12.07 18.84 -9.85
N HIS A 6 -12.64 18.77 -8.67
CA HIS A 6 -11.94 18.35 -7.44
C HIS A 6 -12.90 17.74 -6.44
N ASN A 7 -12.39 16.91 -5.56
CA ASN A 7 -13.13 16.37 -4.43
C ASN A 7 -13.30 17.42 -3.33
N ALA A 8 -14.38 17.31 -2.55
CA ALA A 8 -14.57 18.15 -1.37
C ALA A 8 -13.41 17.97 -0.36
N PRO A 9 -13.00 19.04 0.38
CA PRO A 9 -11.92 18.94 1.36
C PRO A 9 -12.12 17.82 2.37
N ASP A 10 -13.36 17.62 2.86
CA ASP A 10 -13.66 16.57 3.84
C ASP A 10 -13.46 15.17 3.28
N ALA A 11 -13.79 14.93 2.01
CA ALA A 11 -13.52 13.67 1.31
C ALA A 11 -12.02 13.41 1.20
N ALA A 12 -11.23 14.42 0.84
CA ALA A 12 -9.78 14.33 0.75
C ALA A 12 -9.13 14.06 2.14
N VAL A 13 -9.65 14.66 3.20
CA VAL A 13 -9.20 14.41 4.58
C VAL A 13 -9.56 12.99 5.01
N ALA A 14 -10.79 12.52 4.73
CA ALA A 14 -11.23 11.17 5.07
C ALA A 14 -10.38 10.10 4.37
N ALA A 15 -10.04 10.30 3.10
CA ALA A 15 -9.17 9.40 2.34
C ALA A 15 -7.70 9.37 2.83
N ARG A 16 -7.31 10.22 3.80
CA ARG A 16 -5.95 10.27 4.38
C ARG A 16 -5.90 9.92 5.86
N ASP A 17 -7.04 9.84 6.52
CA ASP A 17 -7.13 9.55 7.95
C ASP A 17 -7.94 8.25 8.13
N LYS A 18 -7.25 7.18 8.50
CA LYS A 18 -7.84 5.82 8.58
C LYS A 18 -9.03 5.75 9.54
N PHE A 19 -9.01 6.51 10.64
CA PHE A 19 -10.15 6.52 11.56
C PHE A 19 -11.36 7.23 10.98
N LYS A 20 -11.16 8.40 10.34
CA LYS A 20 -12.24 9.09 9.63
C LYS A 20 -12.81 8.24 8.50
N MET A 21 -11.93 7.62 7.73
CA MET A 21 -12.31 6.69 6.67
C MET A 21 -13.21 5.59 7.22
N ARG A 22 -12.78 4.87 8.26
CA ARG A 22 -13.57 3.81 8.89
C ARG A 22 -14.93 4.32 9.39
N SER A 23 -14.95 5.48 10.03
CA SER A 23 -16.19 6.08 10.56
C SER A 23 -17.18 6.39 9.45
N MET A 24 -16.72 6.93 8.32
CA MET A 24 -17.58 7.24 7.17
C MET A 24 -18.04 5.98 6.43
N LEU A 25 -17.19 4.97 6.28
CA LEU A 25 -17.56 3.69 5.69
C LEU A 25 -18.65 2.99 6.53
N ALA A 26 -18.46 2.92 7.85
CA ALA A 26 -19.45 2.33 8.75
C ALA A 26 -20.77 3.09 8.74
N ALA A 27 -20.73 4.43 8.74
CA ALA A 27 -21.94 5.27 8.64
C ALA A 27 -22.65 5.09 7.28
N GLY A 28 -21.91 4.84 6.20
CA GLY A 28 -22.45 4.55 4.87
C GLY A 28 -22.90 3.09 4.66
N GLY A 29 -22.80 2.24 5.68
CA GLY A 29 -23.16 0.82 5.59
C GLY A 29 -22.20 -0.01 4.72
N VAL A 30 -21.01 0.51 4.46
CA VAL A 30 -19.98 -0.18 3.68
C VAL A 30 -19.20 -1.14 4.59
N ARG A 31 -18.92 -2.31 4.07
CA ARG A 31 -18.24 -3.38 4.81
C ARG A 31 -16.79 -3.01 5.10
N CYS A 32 -16.43 -2.92 6.37
CA CYS A 32 -15.07 -2.68 6.81
C CYS A 32 -14.78 -3.45 8.11
N PRO A 33 -13.49 -3.68 8.48
CA PRO A 33 -13.14 -4.29 9.76
C PRO A 33 -13.73 -3.55 10.94
N GLY A 34 -14.06 -4.26 12.04
CA GLY A 34 -14.34 -3.65 13.32
C GLY A 34 -13.13 -2.82 13.77
N PHE A 35 -13.37 -1.65 14.37
CA PHE A 35 -12.28 -0.72 14.68
C PHE A 35 -12.55 0.08 15.94
N ARG A 36 -11.45 0.46 16.62
CA ARG A 36 -11.45 1.39 17.77
C ARG A 36 -10.21 2.27 17.71
N THR A 37 -10.31 3.48 18.30
CA THR A 37 -9.14 4.32 18.56
C THR A 37 -8.81 4.37 20.03
N PHE A 38 -7.52 4.54 20.31
CA PHE A 38 -6.98 4.72 21.65
C PHE A 38 -5.95 5.86 21.62
N PRO A 39 -5.88 6.68 22.70
CA PRO A 39 -4.85 7.71 22.79
C PRO A 39 -3.47 7.07 22.70
N ALA A 40 -2.60 7.57 21.82
CA ALA A 40 -1.26 7.02 21.63
C ALA A 40 -0.43 7.09 22.92
N GLY A 41 -0.67 8.04 23.82
CA GLY A 41 -0.02 8.15 25.11
C GLY A 41 -0.54 7.21 26.20
N ALA A 42 -1.71 6.55 26.03
CA ALA A 42 -2.31 5.69 27.07
C ALA A 42 -1.55 4.36 27.22
N ASP A 43 -1.43 3.83 28.44
CA ASP A 43 -0.79 2.52 28.66
C ASP A 43 -1.59 1.41 27.97
N PRO A 44 -1.02 0.67 26.98
CA PRO A 44 -1.74 -0.37 26.25
C PRO A 44 -2.25 -1.50 27.14
N ARG A 45 -1.66 -1.74 28.30
CA ARG A 45 -2.10 -2.75 29.27
C ARG A 45 -3.54 -2.47 29.81
N THR A 46 -3.96 -1.23 29.77
CA THR A 46 -5.29 -0.83 30.27
C THR A 46 -6.43 -1.25 29.34
N TYR A 47 -6.16 -1.45 28.05
CA TYR A 47 -7.17 -1.79 27.04
C TYR A 47 -6.89 -3.05 26.22
N ALA A 48 -5.73 -3.70 26.42
CA ALA A 48 -5.37 -4.89 25.64
C ALA A 48 -6.39 -6.04 25.77
N ASN A 49 -7.07 -6.16 26.90
CA ASN A 49 -8.11 -7.17 27.12
C ASN A 49 -9.49 -6.78 26.54
N GLU A 50 -9.64 -5.56 26.02
CA GLU A 50 -10.88 -5.10 25.39
C GLU A 50 -10.85 -5.28 23.86
N VAL A 51 -9.74 -5.72 23.32
CA VAL A 51 -9.49 -5.88 21.86
C VAL A 51 -9.77 -7.31 21.44
N THR A 52 -10.43 -7.47 20.29
CA THR A 52 -10.62 -8.76 19.63
C THR A 52 -9.32 -9.18 18.95
N TYR A 53 -8.95 -10.45 19.04
CA TYR A 53 -7.74 -11.01 18.40
C TYR A 53 -8.09 -12.05 17.33
N PRO A 54 -7.30 -12.12 16.23
CA PRO A 54 -6.16 -11.26 15.90
C PRO A 54 -6.60 -9.85 15.52
N SER A 55 -5.77 -8.85 15.86
CA SER A 55 -6.00 -7.44 15.57
C SER A 55 -4.84 -6.82 14.81
N VAL A 56 -5.03 -5.62 14.27
CA VAL A 56 -4.01 -4.84 13.57
C VAL A 56 -3.92 -3.44 14.16
N VAL A 57 -2.76 -3.12 14.72
CA VAL A 57 -2.42 -1.78 15.22
C VAL A 57 -1.93 -0.93 14.06
N LYS A 58 -2.49 0.29 13.91
CA LYS A 58 -2.18 1.20 12.80
C LYS A 58 -2.04 2.65 13.27
N PRO A 59 -1.15 3.45 12.67
CA PRO A 59 -1.22 4.90 12.78
C PRO A 59 -2.43 5.41 11.96
N THR A 60 -3.03 6.51 12.35
CA THR A 60 -4.18 7.08 11.64
C THR A 60 -3.79 7.70 10.29
N ARG A 61 -2.54 8.15 10.10
CA ARG A 61 -2.13 8.99 8.96
C ARG A 61 -0.87 8.58 8.20
N LEU A 62 -0.17 7.53 8.58
CA LEU A 62 0.99 7.05 7.81
C LEU A 62 0.52 6.18 6.64
N SER A 63 1.38 6.05 5.63
CA SER A 63 1.17 5.26 4.41
C SER A 63 2.27 4.21 4.21
N GLY A 64 2.12 3.34 3.19
CA GLY A 64 3.11 2.32 2.83
C GLY A 64 3.33 1.30 3.95
N SER A 65 2.28 0.83 4.58
CA SER A 65 2.28 -0.16 5.68
C SER A 65 3.17 0.19 6.88
N ARG A 66 3.68 1.43 6.94
CA ARG A 66 4.54 1.89 8.04
C ARG A 66 3.77 1.95 9.35
N GLY A 67 4.29 1.27 10.36
CA GLY A 67 3.66 1.18 11.67
C GLY A 67 2.42 0.30 11.73
N VAL A 68 2.13 -0.46 10.68
CA VAL A 68 1.00 -1.41 10.63
C VAL A 68 1.50 -2.77 11.14
N ILE A 69 0.95 -3.22 12.27
CA ILE A 69 1.45 -4.39 12.99
C ILE A 69 0.30 -5.28 13.45
N ARG A 70 0.31 -6.56 13.07
CA ARG A 70 -0.63 -7.56 13.56
C ARG A 70 -0.23 -8.03 14.96
N ALA A 71 -1.25 -8.21 15.80
CA ALA A 71 -1.14 -8.80 17.13
C ALA A 71 -2.15 -9.92 17.29
N ASN A 72 -1.72 -11.08 17.82
CA ASN A 72 -2.56 -12.25 18.00
C ASN A 72 -3.04 -12.44 19.45
N ASN A 73 -2.52 -11.63 20.36
CA ASN A 73 -2.85 -11.65 21.80
C ASN A 73 -2.46 -10.31 22.46
N ALA A 74 -2.78 -10.16 23.73
CA ALA A 74 -2.53 -8.94 24.49
C ALA A 74 -1.04 -8.55 24.58
N ASP A 75 -0.14 -9.51 24.76
CA ASP A 75 1.30 -9.22 24.86
C ASP A 75 1.86 -8.70 23.54
N GLU A 76 1.46 -9.31 22.42
CA GLU A 76 1.81 -8.85 21.08
C GLU A 76 1.21 -7.47 20.78
N LEU A 77 -0.01 -7.18 21.23
CA LEU A 77 -0.62 -5.85 21.10
C LEU A 77 0.19 -4.79 21.85
N ILE A 78 0.57 -5.07 23.10
CA ILE A 78 1.39 -4.16 23.90
C ILE A 78 2.72 -3.88 23.20
N ALA A 79 3.36 -4.90 22.66
CA ALA A 79 4.62 -4.77 21.91
C ALA A 79 4.42 -3.94 20.63
N ALA A 80 3.35 -4.21 19.86
CA ALA A 80 2.99 -3.50 18.64
C ALA A 80 2.73 -2.01 18.89
N VAL A 81 1.94 -1.68 19.92
CA VAL A 81 1.65 -0.29 20.32
C VAL A 81 2.92 0.43 20.73
N ASN A 82 3.78 -0.19 21.54
CA ASN A 82 5.04 0.42 21.96
C ASN A 82 5.98 0.68 20.76
N ARG A 83 6.02 -0.24 19.79
CA ARG A 83 6.79 -0.05 18.56
C ARG A 83 6.22 1.09 17.71
N LEU A 84 4.89 1.14 17.52
CA LEU A 84 4.23 2.23 16.81
C LEU A 84 4.51 3.60 17.47
N ARG A 85 4.48 3.68 18.80
CA ARG A 85 4.85 4.90 19.52
C ARG A 85 6.27 5.34 19.24
N ALA A 86 7.23 4.42 19.22
CA ALA A 86 8.61 4.73 18.87
C ALA A 86 8.72 5.31 17.44
N ILE A 87 7.98 4.74 16.48
CA ILE A 87 7.88 5.25 15.11
C ILE A 87 7.30 6.68 15.10
N LEU A 88 6.15 6.90 15.73
CA LEU A 88 5.49 8.20 15.79
C LEU A 88 6.38 9.27 16.48
N THR A 89 7.05 8.90 17.57
CA THR A 89 7.99 9.79 18.26
C THR A 89 9.17 10.15 17.36
N SER A 90 9.72 9.19 16.60
CA SER A 90 10.81 9.45 15.66
C SER A 90 10.44 10.42 14.55
N ASP A 91 9.15 10.51 14.23
CA ASP A 91 8.58 11.44 13.24
C ASP A 91 8.19 12.81 13.85
N GLY A 92 8.45 13.01 15.15
CA GLY A 92 8.10 14.24 15.85
C GLY A 92 6.62 14.36 16.22
N THR A 93 5.85 13.26 16.19
CA THR A 93 4.43 13.26 16.57
C THR A 93 4.28 13.44 18.08
N ASP A 94 3.43 14.36 18.49
CA ASP A 94 3.02 14.51 19.88
C ASP A 94 2.06 13.39 20.28
N LEU A 95 2.54 12.44 21.06
CA LEU A 95 1.74 11.30 21.52
C LEU A 95 0.57 11.69 22.44
N THR A 96 0.59 12.88 23.03
CA THR A 96 -0.51 13.33 23.91
C THR A 96 -1.75 13.76 23.12
N ALA A 97 -1.55 14.15 21.86
CA ALA A 97 -2.61 14.56 20.93
C ALA A 97 -2.91 13.52 19.85
N ALA A 98 -2.07 12.49 19.72
CA ALA A 98 -2.20 11.47 18.70
C ALA A 98 -3.09 10.31 19.14
N GLU A 99 -3.77 9.71 18.17
CA GLU A 99 -4.51 8.46 18.33
C GLU A 99 -3.87 7.35 17.50
N ILE A 100 -4.03 6.12 17.97
CA ILE A 100 -3.76 4.90 17.23
C ILE A 100 -5.07 4.19 16.91
N LEU A 101 -5.14 3.54 15.77
CA LEU A 101 -6.27 2.73 15.35
C LEU A 101 -5.94 1.26 15.58
N ILE A 102 -6.88 0.52 16.18
CA ILE A 102 -6.82 -0.94 16.31
C ILE A 102 -8.03 -1.50 15.57
N GLU A 103 -7.77 -2.39 14.62
CA GLU A 103 -8.78 -3.03 13.77
C GLU A 103 -8.78 -4.54 13.95
N ASP A 104 -9.92 -5.18 13.71
CA ASP A 104 -9.97 -6.62 13.55
C ASP A 104 -9.11 -7.03 12.35
N TYR A 105 -8.33 -8.11 12.50
CA TYR A 105 -7.56 -8.65 11.38
C TYR A 105 -8.49 -9.28 10.35
N MET A 106 -8.41 -8.81 9.12
CA MET A 106 -9.19 -9.36 8.01
C MET A 106 -8.34 -10.40 7.25
N PRO A 107 -8.72 -11.68 7.27
CA PRO A 107 -8.05 -12.70 6.46
C PRO A 107 -8.48 -12.61 5.00
N GLY A 108 -7.71 -13.22 4.10
CA GLY A 108 -8.03 -13.32 2.67
C GLY A 108 -6.86 -12.91 1.78
N GLU A 109 -7.06 -13.09 0.47
CA GLU A 109 -6.14 -12.63 -0.56
C GLU A 109 -6.25 -11.11 -0.71
N GLU A 110 -5.14 -10.44 -0.86
CA GLU A 110 -5.12 -8.97 -0.96
C GLU A 110 -4.96 -8.55 -2.42
N VAL A 111 -5.74 -7.54 -2.79
CA VAL A 111 -5.71 -6.93 -4.13
C VAL A 111 -5.64 -5.41 -4.02
N ALA A 112 -5.13 -4.77 -5.08
CA ALA A 112 -5.19 -3.32 -5.24
C ALA A 112 -5.97 -2.96 -6.49
N VAL A 113 -6.84 -1.94 -6.37
CA VAL A 113 -7.64 -1.41 -7.48
C VAL A 113 -7.13 -0.04 -7.85
N GLU A 114 -6.84 0.15 -9.13
CA GLU A 114 -6.68 1.47 -9.73
C GLU A 114 -7.95 1.84 -10.48
N GLY A 115 -8.49 3.01 -10.20
CA GLY A 115 -9.70 3.50 -10.84
C GLY A 115 -9.69 5.00 -11.05
N LEU A 116 -10.66 5.46 -11.81
CA LEU A 116 -10.89 6.87 -12.10
C LEU A 116 -12.36 7.21 -11.86
N LEU A 117 -12.61 8.23 -11.07
CA LEU A 117 -13.96 8.73 -10.78
C LEU A 117 -14.30 9.89 -11.70
N THR A 118 -15.46 9.81 -12.33
CA THR A 118 -16.07 10.92 -13.08
C THR A 118 -17.48 11.14 -12.52
N ASP A 119 -17.74 12.29 -11.92
CA ASP A 119 -19.02 12.67 -11.31
C ASP A 119 -19.57 11.64 -10.29
N GLY A 120 -18.71 10.87 -9.68
CA GLY A 120 -19.04 9.82 -8.70
C GLY A 120 -19.22 8.44 -9.29
N GLU A 121 -19.08 8.28 -10.59
CA GLU A 121 -19.04 6.98 -11.27
C GLU A 121 -17.60 6.48 -11.35
N LEU A 122 -17.35 5.26 -10.85
CA LEU A 122 -16.03 4.64 -10.84
C LEU A 122 -15.81 3.83 -12.12
N HIS A 123 -14.79 4.18 -12.87
CA HIS A 123 -14.21 3.35 -13.90
C HIS A 123 -12.98 2.63 -13.35
N VAL A 124 -13.04 1.30 -13.22
CA VAL A 124 -11.90 0.48 -12.79
C VAL A 124 -10.94 0.33 -13.97
N LEU A 125 -9.72 0.82 -13.81
CA LEU A 125 -8.67 0.76 -14.81
C LEU A 125 -7.93 -0.58 -14.79
N THR A 126 -7.67 -1.09 -13.59
CA THR A 126 -7.07 -2.40 -13.38
C THR A 126 -7.26 -2.89 -11.94
N ILE A 127 -7.14 -4.21 -11.76
CA ILE A 127 -7.00 -4.86 -10.46
C ILE A 127 -5.63 -5.54 -10.47
N PHE A 128 -4.82 -5.26 -9.45
CA PHE A 128 -3.56 -5.95 -9.19
C PHE A 128 -3.77 -7.06 -8.16
N ASP A 129 -3.29 -8.25 -8.46
CA ASP A 129 -3.10 -9.29 -7.47
C ASP A 129 -1.82 -9.03 -6.68
N LYS A 130 -1.84 -9.34 -5.37
CA LYS A 130 -0.68 -9.37 -4.48
C LYS A 130 -0.39 -10.83 -4.11
N PRO A 131 0.48 -11.53 -4.88
CA PRO A 131 0.64 -12.98 -4.75
C PRO A 131 1.33 -13.42 -3.46
N ASP A 132 2.11 -12.54 -2.82
CA ASP A 132 2.76 -12.87 -1.55
C ASP A 132 1.76 -12.78 -0.39
N PRO A 133 1.73 -13.77 0.53
CA PRO A 133 0.79 -13.78 1.63
C PRO A 133 1.10 -12.65 2.62
N LEU A 134 0.16 -11.72 2.79
CA LEU A 134 0.25 -10.61 3.73
C LEU A 134 -0.41 -10.99 5.07
N VAL A 135 0.16 -11.96 5.76
CA VAL A 135 -0.40 -12.50 7.01
C VAL A 135 0.14 -11.83 8.28
N GLY A 136 1.19 -11.02 8.16
CA GLY A 136 1.83 -10.33 9.29
C GLY A 136 3.04 -11.09 9.87
N PRO A 137 3.65 -10.62 10.95
CA PRO A 137 3.22 -9.47 11.77
C PRO A 137 3.31 -8.11 11.07
N PHE A 138 4.12 -7.96 10.02
CA PHE A 138 4.25 -6.77 9.19
C PHE A 138 3.71 -7.07 7.79
N PHE A 139 3.15 -6.06 7.13
CA PHE A 139 2.48 -6.24 5.86
C PHE A 139 3.31 -5.57 4.75
N GLU A 140 4.43 -6.21 4.41
CA GLU A 140 5.34 -5.72 3.38
C GLU A 140 4.85 -6.18 2.01
N GLU A 141 4.40 -5.23 1.22
CA GLU A 141 3.97 -5.48 -0.16
C GLU A 141 5.20 -5.65 -1.04
N THR A 142 5.24 -6.73 -1.82
CA THR A 142 6.41 -7.08 -2.62
C THR A 142 6.10 -7.13 -4.12
N ILE A 143 5.05 -7.84 -4.52
CA ILE A 143 4.72 -8.05 -5.94
C ILE A 143 3.28 -7.61 -6.21
N TYR A 144 3.10 -6.90 -7.33
CA TYR A 144 1.82 -6.61 -7.94
C TYR A 144 1.80 -7.16 -9.36
N THR A 145 0.77 -7.92 -9.73
CA THR A 145 0.58 -8.44 -11.09
C THR A 145 -0.80 -8.10 -11.62
N THR A 146 -0.91 -7.82 -12.91
CA THR A 146 -2.15 -7.57 -13.64
C THR A 146 -2.11 -8.22 -15.03
N PRO A 147 -3.26 -8.66 -15.60
CA PRO A 147 -4.61 -8.63 -15.06
C PRO A 147 -4.78 -9.57 -13.86
N SER A 148 -5.80 -9.31 -13.04
CA SER A 148 -6.11 -10.18 -11.90
C SER A 148 -6.51 -11.58 -12.35
N ARG A 149 -6.06 -12.59 -11.61
CA ARG A 149 -6.39 -14.02 -11.79
C ARG A 149 -7.68 -14.44 -11.09
N LEU A 150 -8.29 -13.53 -10.32
CA LEU A 150 -9.55 -13.80 -9.63
C LEU A 150 -10.68 -14.01 -10.64
N PRO A 151 -11.70 -14.83 -10.30
CA PRO A 151 -12.90 -14.97 -11.13
C PRO A 151 -13.56 -13.62 -11.44
N VAL A 152 -14.19 -13.50 -12.61
CA VAL A 152 -14.81 -12.25 -13.06
C VAL A 152 -15.86 -11.74 -12.07
N GLU A 153 -16.65 -12.63 -11.49
CA GLU A 153 -17.68 -12.31 -10.50
C GLU A 153 -17.07 -11.69 -9.22
N VAL A 154 -15.87 -12.13 -8.85
CA VAL A 154 -15.12 -11.57 -7.71
C VAL A 154 -14.56 -10.19 -8.08
N GLN A 155 -14.01 -10.03 -9.28
CA GLN A 155 -13.52 -8.74 -9.76
C GLN A 155 -14.66 -7.71 -9.84
N GLU A 156 -15.85 -8.10 -10.30
CA GLU A 156 -17.05 -7.24 -10.29
C GLU A 156 -17.47 -6.88 -8.86
N ALA A 157 -17.39 -7.84 -7.92
CA ALA A 157 -17.69 -7.55 -6.50
C ALA A 157 -16.68 -6.55 -5.90
N ILE A 158 -15.39 -6.68 -6.23
CA ILE A 158 -14.34 -5.72 -5.84
C ILE A 158 -14.65 -4.32 -6.40
N ALA A 159 -15.02 -4.23 -7.67
CA ALA A 159 -15.38 -2.96 -8.31
C ALA A 159 -16.57 -2.29 -7.62
N ARG A 160 -17.65 -3.06 -7.34
CA ARG A 160 -18.83 -2.55 -6.62
C ARG A 160 -18.51 -2.06 -5.22
N GLU A 161 -17.71 -2.82 -4.46
CA GLU A 161 -17.30 -2.43 -3.11
C GLU A 161 -16.43 -1.18 -3.13
N THR A 162 -15.49 -1.08 -4.07
CA THR A 162 -14.65 0.12 -4.25
C THR A 162 -15.49 1.35 -4.59
N ALA A 163 -16.47 1.22 -5.48
CA ALA A 163 -17.39 2.31 -5.81
C ALA A 163 -18.24 2.74 -4.61
N ALA A 164 -18.76 1.79 -3.83
CA ALA A 164 -19.50 2.08 -2.61
C ALA A 164 -18.64 2.80 -1.56
N CYS A 165 -17.37 2.39 -1.41
CA CYS A 165 -16.40 3.06 -0.54
C CYS A 165 -16.13 4.49 -0.99
N ALA A 166 -15.87 4.72 -2.28
CA ALA A 166 -15.65 6.05 -2.83
C ALA A 166 -16.85 6.97 -2.57
N ALA A 167 -18.06 6.47 -2.82
CA ALA A 167 -19.29 7.20 -2.57
C ALA A 167 -19.48 7.54 -1.08
N ALA A 168 -19.23 6.59 -0.16
CA ALA A 168 -19.34 6.79 1.28
C ALA A 168 -18.37 7.87 1.80
N LEU A 169 -17.18 7.98 1.21
CA LEU A 169 -16.22 9.03 1.54
C LEU A 169 -16.52 10.37 0.83
N GLY A 170 -17.43 10.39 -0.12
CA GLY A 170 -17.71 11.57 -0.93
C GLY A 170 -16.65 11.86 -2.00
N LEU A 171 -15.86 10.86 -2.39
CA LEU A 171 -14.95 10.94 -3.53
C LEU A 171 -15.78 10.89 -4.82
N ARG A 172 -15.61 11.85 -5.73
CA ARG A 172 -16.42 12.00 -6.93
C ARG A 172 -15.64 12.18 -8.20
N THR A 173 -14.37 12.60 -8.11
CA THR A 173 -13.57 12.90 -9.31
C THR A 173 -12.10 12.58 -9.10
N GLY A 174 -11.44 12.18 -10.19
CA GLY A 174 -10.01 11.87 -10.21
C GLY A 174 -9.66 10.45 -9.83
N PRO A 175 -8.35 10.17 -9.68
CA PRO A 175 -7.85 8.83 -9.45
C PRO A 175 -8.23 8.30 -8.07
N VAL A 176 -8.44 6.98 -8.02
CA VAL A 176 -8.67 6.22 -6.79
C VAL A 176 -7.75 5.01 -6.78
N HIS A 177 -7.05 4.84 -5.67
CA HIS A 177 -6.34 3.63 -5.32
C HIS A 177 -7.02 2.99 -4.11
N ALA A 178 -7.41 1.73 -4.21
CA ALA A 178 -8.06 1.02 -3.11
C ALA A 178 -7.40 -0.33 -2.87
N GLU A 179 -7.27 -0.71 -1.60
CA GLU A 179 -6.76 -2.01 -1.18
C GLU A 179 -7.88 -2.79 -0.49
N LEU A 180 -8.06 -4.03 -0.92
CA LEU A 180 -9.12 -4.91 -0.42
C LEU A 180 -8.57 -6.29 -0.09
N ARG A 181 -9.19 -6.96 0.89
CA ARG A 181 -9.04 -8.40 1.08
C ARG A 181 -10.28 -9.13 0.66
N VAL A 182 -10.07 -10.22 -0.05
CA VAL A 182 -11.13 -11.09 -0.55
C VAL A 182 -11.10 -12.40 0.22
N ASN A 183 -12.23 -12.76 0.82
CA ASN A 183 -12.42 -14.04 1.49
C ASN A 183 -13.81 -14.63 1.13
N GLU A 184 -14.22 -15.71 1.79
CA GLU A 184 -15.50 -16.39 1.54
C GLU A 184 -16.74 -15.48 1.72
N GLN A 185 -16.60 -14.39 2.49
CA GLN A 185 -17.68 -13.42 2.69
C GLN A 185 -17.69 -12.32 1.62
N GLY A 186 -16.73 -12.33 0.69
CA GLY A 186 -16.52 -11.33 -0.36
C GLY A 186 -15.41 -10.33 -0.06
N PRO A 187 -15.34 -9.20 -0.81
CA PRO A 187 -14.33 -8.18 -0.64
C PRO A 187 -14.58 -7.31 0.61
N TRP A 188 -13.47 -6.95 1.27
CA TRP A 188 -13.42 -6.08 2.44
C TRP A 188 -12.42 -4.97 2.22
N ILE A 189 -12.85 -3.72 2.34
CA ILE A 189 -11.95 -2.58 2.14
C ILE A 189 -10.95 -2.46 3.30
N LEU A 190 -9.66 -2.36 2.95
CA LEU A 190 -8.58 -2.04 3.88
C LEU A 190 -8.23 -0.56 3.85
N GLU A 191 -8.10 0.01 2.67
CA GLU A 191 -7.79 1.43 2.49
C GLU A 191 -8.34 1.91 1.14
N ILE A 192 -8.73 3.18 1.05
CA ILE A 192 -9.06 3.86 -0.19
C ILE A 192 -8.48 5.27 -0.17
N ALA A 193 -7.79 5.64 -1.22
CA ALA A 193 -7.14 6.94 -1.37
C ALA A 193 -7.61 7.65 -2.64
N GLY A 194 -7.85 8.94 -2.55
CA GLY A 194 -8.18 9.80 -3.71
C GLY A 194 -6.92 10.18 -4.50
N ARG A 195 -6.11 9.21 -4.87
CA ARG A 195 -4.88 9.31 -5.67
C ARG A 195 -4.59 7.98 -6.36
N SER A 196 -3.68 7.97 -7.33
CA SER A 196 -3.16 6.74 -7.94
C SER A 196 -2.19 5.99 -7.02
N ILE A 197 -1.85 4.75 -7.40
CA ILE A 197 -0.84 3.89 -6.78
C ILE A 197 0.48 4.64 -6.56
N GLY A 198 1.16 4.30 -5.47
CA GLY A 198 2.43 4.93 -5.12
C GLY A 198 3.65 4.27 -5.75
N GLY A 199 4.82 4.83 -5.45
CA GLY A 199 6.09 4.34 -5.98
C GLY A 199 6.18 4.50 -7.50
N LEU A 200 6.77 3.50 -8.14
CA LEU A 200 6.85 3.38 -9.61
C LEU A 200 5.90 2.28 -10.14
N CYS A 201 4.90 1.88 -9.35
CA CYS A 201 4.04 0.75 -9.72
C CYS A 201 3.15 1.04 -10.94
N SER A 202 2.82 2.31 -11.21
CA SER A 202 2.10 2.73 -12.42
C SER A 202 2.85 2.47 -13.73
N THR A 203 4.18 2.35 -13.68
CA THR A 203 5.05 2.17 -14.86
C THR A 203 4.67 0.95 -15.70
N VAL A 204 4.07 -0.07 -15.09
CA VAL A 204 3.63 -1.28 -15.80
C VAL A 204 2.28 -1.11 -16.50
N LEU A 205 1.59 0.02 -16.32
CA LEU A 205 0.26 0.28 -16.88
C LEU A 205 0.35 1.07 -18.19
N SER A 206 -0.44 0.63 -19.18
CA SER A 206 -0.61 1.32 -20.44
C SER A 206 -2.07 1.20 -20.89
N PHE A 207 -2.60 2.27 -21.50
CA PHE A 207 -4.00 2.36 -21.89
C PHE A 207 -4.14 2.79 -23.35
N GLY A 208 -5.15 2.26 -24.03
CA GLY A 208 -5.44 2.60 -25.42
C GLY A 208 -4.20 2.47 -26.32
N ALA A 209 -3.75 3.55 -26.95
CA ALA A 209 -2.62 3.57 -27.87
C ALA A 209 -1.25 3.75 -27.16
N GLY A 210 -1.11 3.35 -25.91
CA GLY A 210 0.16 3.42 -25.14
C GLY A 210 0.24 4.60 -24.16
N MET A 211 -0.90 5.18 -23.77
CA MET A 211 -0.98 6.23 -22.76
C MET A 211 -0.63 5.69 -21.38
N CYS A 212 0.25 6.35 -20.62
CA CYS A 212 0.54 5.99 -19.24
C CYS A 212 -0.58 6.45 -18.28
N LEU A 213 -0.59 5.90 -17.05
CA LEU A 213 -1.59 6.24 -16.04
C LEU A 213 -1.59 7.74 -15.71
N GLU A 214 -0.43 8.34 -15.59
CA GLU A 214 -0.26 9.77 -15.27
C GLU A 214 -0.84 10.67 -16.37
N GLU A 215 -0.61 10.33 -17.64
CA GLU A 215 -1.20 11.05 -18.77
C GLU A 215 -2.73 10.92 -18.77
N LEU A 216 -3.24 9.72 -18.53
CA LEU A 216 -4.69 9.47 -18.44
C LEU A 216 -5.31 10.35 -17.34
N ILE A 217 -4.71 10.38 -16.16
CA ILE A 217 -5.16 11.19 -15.02
C ILE A 217 -5.12 12.69 -15.36
N LEU A 218 -4.05 13.16 -15.99
CA LEU A 218 -3.91 14.57 -16.37
C LEU A 218 -4.95 14.98 -17.43
N ARG A 219 -5.17 14.15 -18.47
CA ARG A 219 -6.21 14.39 -19.48
C ARG A 219 -7.58 14.50 -18.83
N HIS A 220 -7.91 13.56 -17.93
CA HIS A 220 -9.16 13.58 -17.18
C HIS A 220 -9.31 14.87 -16.35
N ALA A 221 -8.28 15.25 -15.61
CA ALA A 221 -8.31 16.41 -14.72
C ALA A 221 -8.55 17.74 -15.46
N VAL A 222 -8.10 17.87 -16.72
CA VAL A 222 -8.27 19.08 -17.53
C VAL A 222 -9.40 18.96 -18.57
N GLY A 223 -10.15 17.86 -18.56
CA GLY A 223 -11.27 17.64 -19.49
C GLY A 223 -10.85 17.40 -20.94
N MET A 224 -9.62 16.89 -21.16
CA MET A 224 -9.18 16.44 -22.48
C MET A 224 -9.78 15.09 -22.84
N GLU A 225 -9.93 14.84 -24.14
CA GLU A 225 -10.39 13.54 -24.63
C GLU A 225 -9.46 12.42 -24.18
N ILE A 226 -10.04 11.32 -23.67
CA ILE A 226 -9.37 10.08 -23.34
C ILE A 226 -9.84 9.03 -24.37
N PRO A 227 -8.97 8.61 -25.29
CA PRO A 227 -9.35 7.69 -26.37
C PRO A 227 -9.82 6.32 -25.88
N SER A 228 -9.27 5.81 -24.80
CA SER A 228 -9.69 4.57 -24.15
C SER A 228 -9.20 4.52 -22.71
N TYR A 229 -10.00 3.92 -21.85
CA TYR A 229 -9.65 3.56 -20.47
C TYR A 229 -9.14 2.10 -20.38
N ASP A 230 -9.24 1.34 -21.46
CA ASP A 230 -8.88 -0.07 -21.47
C ASP A 230 -7.37 -0.23 -21.35
N ARG A 231 -6.96 -1.03 -20.39
CA ARG A 231 -5.56 -1.44 -20.27
C ARG A 231 -5.16 -2.24 -21.51
N THR A 232 -4.01 -1.91 -22.05
CA THR A 232 -3.45 -2.58 -23.23
C THR A 232 -2.18 -3.33 -22.90
N GLY A 233 -1.83 -4.27 -23.77
CA GLY A 233 -0.65 -5.12 -23.64
C GLY A 233 -0.92 -6.38 -22.82
N ASP A 234 0.14 -7.18 -22.73
CA ASP A 234 0.17 -8.48 -22.06
C ASP A 234 0.08 -8.32 -20.53
N ALA A 235 0.21 -9.44 -19.81
CA ALA A 235 0.34 -9.39 -18.38
C ALA A 235 1.58 -8.59 -17.97
N ALA A 236 1.46 -7.82 -16.91
CA ALA A 236 2.53 -6.98 -16.41
C ALA A 236 2.59 -7.00 -14.87
N GLY A 237 3.75 -6.70 -14.32
CA GLY A 237 3.90 -6.64 -12.88
C GLY A 237 5.13 -5.89 -12.44
N VAL A 238 5.13 -5.56 -11.17
CA VAL A 238 6.21 -4.86 -10.50
C VAL A 238 6.54 -5.55 -9.18
N MET A 239 7.84 -5.69 -8.91
CA MET A 239 8.32 -6.03 -7.58
C MET A 239 8.92 -4.79 -6.93
N MET A 240 8.42 -4.47 -5.75
CA MET A 240 9.04 -3.55 -4.82
C MET A 240 10.11 -4.31 -4.05
N ILE A 241 11.40 -4.02 -4.30
CA ILE A 241 12.52 -4.77 -3.71
C ILE A 241 12.59 -4.48 -2.21
N PRO A 242 12.33 -5.47 -1.33
CA PRO A 242 12.27 -5.25 0.10
C PRO A 242 13.64 -4.92 0.71
N ILE A 243 13.64 -4.23 1.84
CA ILE A 243 14.83 -3.96 2.64
C ILE A 243 14.99 -5.09 3.65
N PRO A 244 16.01 -5.98 3.53
CA PRO A 244 16.09 -7.19 4.37
C PRO A 244 16.48 -6.93 5.81
N LYS A 245 17.16 -5.82 6.11
CA LYS A 245 17.60 -5.44 7.47
C LYS A 245 17.95 -3.95 7.55
N SER A 246 17.92 -3.40 8.76
CA SER A 246 18.39 -2.03 9.03
C SER A 246 19.93 -1.93 8.90
N GLY A 247 20.41 -0.79 8.40
CA GLY A 247 21.85 -0.53 8.27
C GLY A 247 22.16 0.55 7.24
N ILE A 248 23.42 0.60 6.82
CA ILE A 248 23.89 1.49 5.75
C ILE A 248 23.99 0.68 4.46
N LEU A 249 23.24 1.04 3.44
CA LEU A 249 23.30 0.38 2.12
C LEU A 249 24.65 0.66 1.47
N ARG A 250 25.41 -0.40 1.13
CA ARG A 250 26.73 -0.28 0.51
C ARG A 250 26.71 -0.58 -0.99
N SER A 251 26.01 -1.63 -1.39
CA SER A 251 25.86 -1.96 -2.80
C SER A 251 24.59 -2.78 -3.04
N VAL A 252 24.13 -2.73 -4.29
CA VAL A 252 23.17 -3.68 -4.88
C VAL A 252 23.84 -4.21 -6.15
N ASP A 253 24.44 -5.40 -6.05
CA ASP A 253 25.14 -6.05 -7.13
C ASP A 253 24.22 -7.04 -7.86
N GLY A 254 24.57 -7.46 -9.09
CA GLY A 254 23.79 -8.43 -9.85
C GLY A 254 22.66 -7.81 -10.69
N VAL A 255 22.58 -6.49 -10.81
CA VAL A 255 21.54 -5.81 -11.59
C VAL A 255 21.57 -6.18 -13.06
N ALA A 256 22.78 -6.33 -13.67
CA ALA A 256 22.91 -6.71 -15.06
C ALA A 256 22.42 -8.14 -15.31
N GLU A 257 22.75 -9.08 -14.41
CA GLU A 257 22.30 -10.48 -14.46
C GLU A 257 20.79 -10.59 -14.23
N ALA A 258 20.24 -9.76 -13.35
CA ALA A 258 18.80 -9.68 -13.09
C ALA A 258 18.05 -9.11 -14.30
N SER A 259 18.59 -8.06 -14.94
CA SER A 259 17.99 -7.46 -16.15
C SER A 259 18.05 -8.38 -17.37
N ALA A 260 18.93 -9.38 -17.37
CA ALA A 260 19.03 -10.39 -18.43
C ALA A 260 18.03 -11.55 -18.27
N VAL A 261 17.26 -11.61 -17.19
CA VAL A 261 16.20 -12.62 -17.01
C VAL A 261 15.10 -12.35 -18.05
N PRO A 262 14.59 -13.38 -18.75
CA PRO A 262 13.50 -13.21 -19.70
C PRO A 262 12.29 -12.51 -19.07
N HIS A 263 11.58 -11.69 -19.84
CA HIS A 263 10.40 -10.94 -19.45
C HIS A 263 10.66 -9.75 -18.50
N ILE A 264 11.90 -9.43 -18.16
CA ILE A 264 12.23 -8.23 -17.37
C ILE A 264 12.31 -7.02 -18.31
N ASP A 265 11.47 -6.03 -18.06
CA ASP A 265 11.45 -4.75 -18.78
C ASP A 265 12.48 -3.76 -18.25
N GLY A 266 12.77 -3.82 -16.94
CA GLY A 266 13.72 -2.92 -16.32
C GLY A 266 13.86 -3.15 -14.82
N ILE A 267 14.95 -2.58 -14.27
CA ILE A 267 15.23 -2.56 -12.83
C ILE A 267 15.69 -1.16 -12.47
N GLU A 268 15.07 -0.58 -11.45
CA GLU A 268 15.44 0.73 -10.93
C GLU A 268 15.77 0.65 -9.45
N ILE A 269 17.03 0.93 -9.08
CA ILE A 269 17.47 1.02 -7.68
C ILE A 269 17.32 2.48 -7.24
N THR A 270 16.33 2.75 -6.40
CA THR A 270 16.02 4.10 -5.91
C THR A 270 16.70 4.44 -4.59
N ALA A 271 17.08 3.40 -3.81
CA ALA A 271 17.76 3.60 -2.54
C ALA A 271 19.18 4.16 -2.74
N LYS A 272 19.51 5.20 -1.97
CA LYS A 272 20.82 5.86 -2.06
C LYS A 272 21.90 5.05 -1.34
N LEU A 273 23.02 4.82 -2.04
CA LEU A 273 24.20 4.20 -1.43
C LEU A 273 24.78 5.09 -0.32
N ASN A 274 25.32 4.45 0.71
CA ASN A 274 25.90 5.06 1.90
C ASN A 274 24.89 5.83 2.79
N TYR A 275 23.59 5.58 2.60
CA TYR A 275 22.52 6.10 3.45
C TYR A 275 21.91 5.01 4.33
N PRO A 276 21.37 5.41 5.50
CA PRO A 276 20.66 4.47 6.37
C PRO A 276 19.35 4.03 5.72
N ILE A 277 19.08 2.72 5.81
CA ILE A 277 17.84 2.09 5.38
C ILE A 277 17.22 1.32 6.53
N LYS A 278 15.90 1.22 6.54
CA LYS A 278 15.12 0.48 7.56
C LYS A 278 14.01 -0.32 6.88
N PRO A 279 13.84 -1.60 7.22
CA PRO A 279 12.69 -2.39 6.75
C PRO A 279 11.40 -1.93 7.44
N LEU A 280 10.27 -2.41 6.93
CA LEU A 280 8.98 -2.31 7.63
C LEU A 280 9.05 -3.05 9.00
N PRO A 281 8.31 -2.56 9.97
CA PRO A 281 7.37 -1.44 9.96
C PRO A 281 8.01 -0.09 10.27
N ASP A 282 9.34 -0.01 10.50
CA ASP A 282 10.03 1.23 10.91
C ASP A 282 10.32 2.14 9.71
N GLY A 283 10.61 1.55 8.56
CA GLY A 283 10.78 2.25 7.27
C GLY A 283 9.48 2.37 6.49
N ALA A 284 9.54 3.12 5.38
CA ALA A 284 8.43 3.29 4.43
C ALA A 284 8.95 3.29 2.98
N SER A 285 10.10 2.67 2.72
CA SER A 285 10.76 2.68 1.41
C SER A 285 11.21 1.29 1.03
N TYR A 286 11.49 1.13 -0.25
CA TYR A 286 12.05 -0.06 -0.86
C TYR A 286 13.45 0.24 -1.39
N LEU A 287 14.22 -0.81 -1.72
CA LEU A 287 15.52 -0.63 -2.37
C LEU A 287 15.39 -0.16 -3.81
N GLY A 288 14.29 -0.49 -4.46
CA GLY A 288 14.01 -0.18 -5.84
C GLY A 288 12.85 -1.00 -6.37
N PHE A 289 12.77 -1.11 -7.69
CA PHE A 289 11.68 -1.76 -8.40
C PHE A 289 12.22 -2.66 -9.52
N ILE A 290 11.56 -3.78 -9.76
CA ILE A 290 11.76 -4.65 -10.92
C ILE A 290 10.45 -4.66 -11.69
N PHE A 291 10.50 -4.45 -13.01
CA PHE A 291 9.33 -4.46 -13.89
C PHE A 291 9.41 -5.64 -14.85
N ALA A 292 8.26 -6.28 -15.07
CA ALA A 292 8.18 -7.43 -15.98
C ALA A 292 6.90 -7.41 -16.82
N ARG A 293 6.98 -7.97 -18.04
CA ARG A 293 5.85 -8.24 -18.93
C ARG A 293 5.99 -9.63 -19.53
N ALA A 294 4.87 -10.35 -19.63
CA ALA A 294 4.81 -11.68 -20.24
C ALA A 294 3.38 -11.97 -20.73
N ASP A 295 3.17 -13.13 -21.33
CA ASP A 295 1.83 -13.52 -21.80
C ASP A 295 0.84 -13.74 -20.65
N THR A 296 1.33 -14.20 -19.48
CA THR A 296 0.51 -14.52 -18.32
C THR A 296 1.03 -13.87 -17.03
N PRO A 297 0.13 -13.56 -16.04
CA PRO A 297 0.55 -13.06 -14.73
C PRO A 297 1.48 -14.01 -13.97
N GLN A 298 1.37 -15.33 -14.20
CA GLN A 298 2.24 -16.35 -13.60
C GLN A 298 3.67 -16.24 -14.10
N GLU A 299 3.88 -16.04 -15.41
CA GLU A 299 5.21 -15.83 -16.01
C GLU A 299 5.81 -14.51 -15.52
N VAL A 300 5.01 -13.45 -15.40
CA VAL A 300 5.42 -12.17 -14.81
C VAL A 300 5.92 -12.38 -13.38
N GLU A 301 5.13 -13.04 -12.53
CA GLU A 301 5.50 -13.32 -11.15
C GLU A 301 6.81 -14.11 -11.06
N GLN A 302 6.96 -15.16 -11.88
CA GLN A 302 8.18 -15.97 -11.90
C GLN A 302 9.40 -15.16 -12.35
N ALA A 303 9.26 -14.35 -13.41
CA ALA A 303 10.35 -13.49 -13.88
C ALA A 303 10.82 -12.50 -12.82
N LEU A 304 9.89 -11.86 -12.09
CA LEU A 304 10.19 -10.95 -10.98
C LEU A 304 10.98 -11.65 -9.88
N ARG A 305 10.56 -12.87 -9.48
CA ARG A 305 11.25 -13.67 -8.46
C ARG A 305 12.65 -14.11 -8.91
N ASP A 306 12.78 -14.56 -10.15
CA ASP A 306 14.05 -14.99 -10.73
C ASP A 306 15.05 -13.83 -10.84
N ALA A 307 14.59 -12.65 -11.24
CA ALA A 307 15.40 -11.44 -11.29
C ALA A 307 15.85 -10.99 -9.89
N HIS A 308 14.92 -10.96 -8.94
CA HIS A 308 15.24 -10.61 -7.55
C HIS A 308 16.29 -11.56 -6.96
N ALA A 309 16.23 -12.84 -7.23
CA ALA A 309 17.19 -13.84 -6.76
C ALA A 309 18.63 -13.64 -7.28
N LYS A 310 18.83 -12.82 -8.34
CA LYS A 310 20.16 -12.45 -8.84
C LYS A 310 20.77 -11.29 -8.07
N LEU A 311 19.96 -10.51 -7.35
CA LEU A 311 20.46 -9.35 -6.63
C LEU A 311 21.20 -9.74 -5.35
N ARG A 312 22.32 -9.09 -5.11
CA ARG A 312 23.15 -9.24 -3.90
C ARG A 312 23.25 -7.91 -3.19
N ILE A 313 22.58 -7.80 -2.05
CA ILE A 313 22.44 -6.55 -1.30
C ILE A 313 23.43 -6.55 -0.15
N ARG A 314 24.35 -5.57 -0.11
CA ARG A 314 25.29 -5.38 0.97
C ARG A 314 24.87 -4.23 1.87
N ILE A 315 24.64 -4.57 3.15
CA ILE A 315 24.23 -3.63 4.19
C ILE A 315 25.17 -3.79 5.39
N ASP A 316 25.85 -2.71 5.77
CA ASP A 316 26.67 -2.67 6.97
C ASP A 316 25.80 -2.26 8.18
N PRO A 317 26.08 -2.78 9.38
CA PRO A 317 25.38 -2.35 10.59
C PRO A 317 25.63 -0.87 10.88
N MET A 318 24.63 -0.16 11.40
CA MET A 318 24.84 1.18 11.97
C MET A 318 25.59 1.04 13.31
N MET A 319 26.76 1.66 13.42
CA MET A 319 27.43 1.80 14.71
C MET A 319 26.72 2.90 15.51
N VAL A 320 26.08 2.50 16.61
CA VAL A 320 25.61 3.44 17.62
C VAL A 320 26.81 3.80 18.48
N MET A 321 27.39 4.99 18.30
CA MET A 321 28.34 5.53 19.26
C MET A 321 27.55 5.87 20.54
N GLN A 322 27.70 5.07 21.57
CA GLN A 322 27.33 5.46 22.92
C GLN A 322 28.35 6.54 23.34
N MET A 323 27.93 7.80 23.33
CA MET A 323 28.65 8.83 24.07
C MET A 323 28.47 8.50 25.54
N THR A 324 29.46 7.84 26.14
CA THR A 324 29.58 7.84 27.60
C THR A 324 29.83 9.29 28.00
N ALA A 325 28.89 9.89 28.69
CA ALA A 325 29.10 11.16 29.36
C ALA A 325 30.28 10.90 30.32
N ALA A 326 31.43 11.53 30.03
CA ALA A 326 32.52 11.62 30.99
C ALA A 326 32.01 12.45 32.16
N GLY A 327 32.02 11.85 33.35
CA GLY A 327 31.60 12.45 34.60
C GLY A 327 32.40 13.69 35.01
#